data_2f4249715d1759933b36c9b2d46c36a5
#
_entry.id   2f4249715d1759933b36c9b2d46c36a5
#
_cell.length_a   1.000
_cell.length_b   1.000
_cell.length_c   1.000
_cell.angle_alpha   90.00
_cell.angle_beta   90.00
_cell.angle_gamma   90.00
#
_symmetry.space_group_name_H-M   'P 1'
#
loop_
_entity.id
_entity.type
_entity.pdbx_description
1 polymer ?
#
loop_
_entity_poly.entity_id
_entity_poly.type
_entity_poly.pdbx_seq_one_letter_code
_entity_poly.pdbx_strand_id
1 'polypeptide(L)'
;MKMLTCSRLSSYFSSSVRWLGKGVAVLWVIGAASVQAQQLDQPQKQSESAQAPVKWVQAKDLPAEATEAGNTKEKPGVVSTVLNWWHSTDRPGDLQIHGFVSQAYITTSDNDVFGNSDKGGSFGLTEAGLNASLRPLPRLQLSAQVLSRRAGEGNSGMPRLDYAIFDYRLYSQEVNQFGIRVGRLKNPFGFYNETRDVAFTRPSIMLPQSIYFDRTRNLGLSSDSVQLYGDTAVSDWGTLSTQFGVTLPVVNNRDTESSLLGLVRPGELNREISYIGRGIFETNDKRLRLGISGIWLNTSYDPKKLHSPLELGPGSLEFTPVIFSAQYNSERWTLTSEYAIRPFSYDRNFKSTKLNGQHFVGESYYFQGEYRFTPKWEGFLRYDALFIDRSDRDGSDWIAKDPAGRSGLGHSRFAKDIAVGIRWNVTPAFMLRAEYHHVNGTGWLSGLDNPIDLKTGRPIDTHQYWDLFAIQASYRF
;
A
#
# COMPACT_ATOMS: atom_id res chain seq x y z
N MET A 1 50.70 -16.20 30.52
CA MET A 1 51.41 -16.31 29.24
C MET A 1 50.86 -17.53 28.49
N LYS A 2 49.86 -17.31 27.66
CA LYS A 2 49.47 -18.14 26.54
C LYS A 2 48.43 -17.36 25.74
N MET A 3 48.85 -16.88 24.60
CA MET A 3 48.00 -16.32 23.54
C MET A 3 47.05 -17.42 23.04
N LEU A 4 45.75 -17.06 22.88
CA LEU A 4 44.84 -17.82 22.07
C LEU A 4 44.22 -16.89 21.04
N THR A 5 44.46 -17.26 19.84
CA THR A 5 44.29 -16.59 18.58
C THR A 5 42.81 -16.31 18.23
N CYS A 6 42.60 -15.11 17.75
CA CYS A 6 41.40 -14.63 17.12
C CYS A 6 41.27 -15.25 15.70
N SER A 7 40.38 -16.20 15.53
CA SER A 7 40.02 -16.69 14.20
C SER A 7 38.70 -17.45 14.21
N ARG A 8 37.57 -16.77 14.26
CA ARG A 8 36.24 -17.29 13.87
C ARG A 8 35.16 -16.18 13.86
N LEU A 9 35.38 -15.13 13.09
CA LEU A 9 34.33 -14.08 12.90
C LEU A 9 34.20 -13.66 11.42
N SER A 10 34.68 -14.45 10.47
CA SER A 10 34.67 -14.03 9.06
C SER A 10 33.75 -14.84 8.13
N SER A 11 33.00 -15.82 8.63
CA SER A 11 32.21 -16.70 7.75
C SER A 11 30.70 -16.43 7.67
N TYR A 12 30.16 -15.52 8.48
CA TYR A 12 28.71 -15.23 8.46
C TYR A 12 28.32 -13.96 7.69
N PHE A 13 29.28 -13.12 7.32
CA PHE A 13 29.01 -11.90 6.56
C PHE A 13 29.00 -12.07 5.02
N SER A 14 29.36 -13.26 4.52
CA SER A 14 29.62 -13.44 3.08
C SER A 14 28.43 -13.96 2.27
N SER A 15 27.35 -14.46 2.87
CA SER A 15 26.24 -15.03 2.12
C SER A 15 25.10 -14.05 1.82
N SER A 16 24.85 -13.08 2.70
CA SER A 16 23.76 -12.09 2.51
C SER A 16 24.13 -10.98 1.52
N VAL A 17 25.41 -10.59 1.47
CA VAL A 17 25.92 -9.54 0.57
C VAL A 17 26.03 -10.00 -0.89
N ARG A 18 26.21 -11.30 -1.13
CA ARG A 18 26.35 -11.84 -2.51
C ARG A 18 25.04 -11.83 -3.32
N TRP A 19 23.88 -11.77 -2.67
CA TRP A 19 22.60 -11.72 -3.38
C TRP A 19 22.22 -10.29 -3.83
N LEU A 20 22.52 -9.28 -3.01
CA LEU A 20 22.28 -7.89 -3.33
C LEU A 20 23.24 -7.34 -4.41
N GLY A 21 24.49 -7.81 -4.43
CA GLY A 21 25.48 -7.38 -5.42
C GLY A 21 25.15 -7.81 -6.86
N LYS A 22 24.39 -8.89 -7.05
CA LYS A 22 23.99 -9.36 -8.38
C LYS A 22 22.70 -8.73 -8.90
N GLY A 23 21.80 -8.32 -8.03
CA GLY A 23 20.53 -7.64 -8.41
C GLY A 23 20.74 -6.16 -8.78
N VAL A 24 21.61 -5.47 -8.07
CA VAL A 24 21.93 -4.05 -8.34
C VAL A 24 22.78 -3.91 -9.61
N ALA A 25 23.66 -4.88 -9.91
CA ALA A 25 24.46 -4.85 -11.12
C ALA A 25 23.64 -5.00 -12.42
N VAL A 26 22.50 -5.70 -12.38
CA VAL A 26 21.61 -5.85 -13.55
C VAL A 26 20.85 -4.56 -13.85
N LEU A 27 20.53 -3.72 -12.86
CA LEU A 27 19.88 -2.42 -13.09
C LEU A 27 20.82 -1.35 -13.64
N TRP A 28 22.13 -1.45 -13.39
CA TRP A 28 23.14 -0.50 -13.93
C TRP A 28 23.56 -0.81 -15.38
N VAL A 29 23.45 -2.04 -15.82
CA VAL A 29 23.84 -2.43 -17.20
C VAL A 29 22.79 -2.00 -18.25
N ILE A 30 21.53 -1.77 -17.85
CA ILE A 30 20.49 -1.30 -18.77
C ILE A 30 20.56 0.23 -18.99
N GLY A 31 21.19 0.99 -18.08
CA GLY A 31 21.30 2.45 -18.16
C GLY A 31 22.48 2.99 -18.97
N ALA A 32 23.41 2.14 -19.43
CA ALA A 32 24.67 2.60 -20.07
C ALA A 32 24.74 2.38 -21.60
N ALA A 33 23.69 1.90 -22.24
CA ALA A 33 23.74 1.47 -23.65
C ALA A 33 23.03 2.38 -24.67
N SER A 34 22.73 3.66 -24.36
CA SER A 34 22.07 4.53 -25.32
C SER A 34 22.59 5.98 -25.34
N VAL A 35 23.86 6.13 -25.68
CA VAL A 35 24.37 7.43 -26.17
C VAL A 35 25.19 7.16 -27.43
N GLN A 36 24.51 7.00 -28.55
CA GLN A 36 24.99 7.31 -29.91
C GLN A 36 23.90 6.98 -30.93
N ALA A 37 23.14 7.97 -31.36
CA ALA A 37 22.49 7.95 -32.65
C ALA A 37 22.27 9.40 -33.14
N GLN A 38 22.66 9.61 -34.36
CA GLN A 38 22.85 10.82 -35.12
C GLN A 38 21.58 11.65 -35.33
N GLN A 39 21.80 12.97 -35.48
CA GLN A 39 20.89 13.96 -36.05
C GLN A 39 20.39 13.57 -37.45
N LEU A 40 19.11 13.72 -37.67
CA LEU A 40 18.54 14.09 -38.99
C LEU A 40 17.29 14.96 -38.77
N ASP A 41 17.36 16.15 -39.36
CA ASP A 41 16.32 17.16 -39.39
C ASP A 41 15.07 16.74 -40.17
N GLN A 42 13.88 17.05 -39.64
CA GLN A 42 12.80 17.76 -40.33
C GLN A 42 11.55 17.89 -39.42
N PRO A 43 10.74 18.95 -39.54
CA PRO A 43 9.76 19.33 -38.54
C PRO A 43 8.37 18.74 -38.81
N GLN A 44 7.77 18.11 -37.82
CA GLN A 44 6.35 17.84 -37.83
C GLN A 44 5.65 18.35 -36.56
N LYS A 45 4.47 18.89 -36.82
CA LYS A 45 3.55 19.59 -35.92
C LYS A 45 3.38 18.95 -34.54
N GLN A 46 3.50 19.79 -33.53
CA GLN A 46 3.14 19.54 -32.15
C GLN A 46 1.71 19.06 -32.02
N SER A 47 1.54 17.87 -31.43
CA SER A 47 0.38 17.52 -30.63
C SER A 47 0.87 17.38 -29.19
N GLU A 48 0.53 18.33 -28.35
CA GLU A 48 0.82 18.34 -26.92
C GLU A 48 0.17 17.13 -26.24
N SER A 49 0.98 16.19 -25.79
CA SER A 49 0.63 15.28 -24.71
C SER A 49 1.87 14.87 -23.94
N ALA A 50 2.44 15.82 -23.19
CA ALA A 50 3.45 15.51 -22.18
C ALA A 50 2.76 14.95 -20.94
N GLN A 51 3.00 13.67 -20.62
CA GLN A 51 2.57 13.10 -19.36
C GLN A 51 3.55 13.40 -18.24
N ALA A 52 3.00 13.99 -17.21
CA ALA A 52 3.66 14.16 -15.91
C ALA A 52 3.79 12.82 -15.18
N PRO A 53 4.78 12.69 -14.24
CA PRO A 53 4.85 11.59 -13.29
C PRO A 53 3.54 11.47 -12.54
N VAL A 54 3.27 10.29 -11.91
CA VAL A 54 2.03 10.00 -11.19
C VAL A 54 1.37 11.28 -10.72
N LYS A 55 0.54 11.85 -11.58
CA LYS A 55 -0.30 12.97 -11.21
C LYS A 55 -1.29 12.38 -10.23
N TRP A 56 -1.20 12.79 -9.00
CA TRP A 56 -2.35 12.78 -8.11
C TRP A 56 -3.51 13.31 -8.94
N VAL A 57 -4.55 12.49 -9.15
CA VAL A 57 -5.68 12.81 -10.03
C VAL A 57 -6.18 14.20 -9.66
N GLN A 58 -5.83 15.20 -10.47
CA GLN A 58 -6.38 16.53 -10.31
C GLN A 58 -7.80 16.53 -10.87
N ALA A 59 -8.70 17.20 -10.21
CA ALA A 59 -10.12 17.27 -10.62
C ALA A 59 -10.34 17.80 -12.06
N LYS A 60 -9.32 18.39 -12.70
CA LYS A 60 -9.33 18.91 -14.06
C LYS A 60 -9.05 17.88 -15.18
N ASP A 61 -8.69 16.65 -14.84
CA ASP A 61 -8.44 15.59 -15.82
C ASP A 61 -9.72 14.81 -16.19
N LEU A 62 -10.89 15.32 -15.79
CA LEU A 62 -12.19 14.79 -16.20
C LEU A 62 -12.72 15.62 -17.38
N PRO A 63 -13.33 14.98 -18.41
CA PRO A 63 -13.87 15.68 -19.56
C PRO A 63 -14.86 16.77 -19.14
N ALA A 64 -14.65 17.99 -19.60
CA ALA A 64 -15.57 19.10 -19.42
C ALA A 64 -16.77 18.93 -20.40
N GLU A 65 -17.76 18.17 -20.01
CA GLU A 65 -19.09 18.18 -20.61
C GLU A 65 -20.11 18.27 -19.51
N ALA A 66 -20.54 19.48 -19.20
CA ALA A 66 -21.87 19.91 -18.74
C ALA A 66 -21.81 21.30 -18.12
N THR A 67 -21.74 22.33 -18.94
CA THR A 67 -22.09 23.69 -18.47
C THR A 67 -22.92 24.39 -19.52
N GLU A 68 -24.20 24.04 -19.55
CA GLU A 68 -25.25 24.93 -20.01
C GLU A 68 -26.51 24.63 -19.21
N ALA A 69 -26.74 25.44 -18.18
CA ALA A 69 -28.08 25.69 -17.63
C ALA A 69 -28.05 26.93 -16.72
N GLY A 70 -28.70 27.98 -17.19
CA GLY A 70 -29.55 28.85 -16.34
C GLY A 70 -28.85 29.83 -15.41
N ASN A 71 -28.75 31.05 -15.89
CA ASN A 71 -28.42 32.24 -15.14
C ASN A 71 -29.54 32.61 -14.15
N THR A 72 -29.48 32.19 -12.89
CA THR A 72 -30.23 32.73 -11.78
C THR A 72 -29.27 33.23 -10.72
N LYS A 73 -29.22 34.54 -10.50
CA LYS A 73 -28.41 35.21 -9.46
C LYS A 73 -28.96 34.88 -8.06
N GLU A 74 -28.60 33.76 -7.49
CA GLU A 74 -28.69 33.56 -6.04
C GLU A 74 -27.40 34.09 -5.38
N LYS A 75 -27.55 34.83 -4.26
CA LYS A 75 -26.44 35.29 -3.45
C LYS A 75 -25.72 34.07 -2.89
N PRO A 76 -24.42 33.92 -3.14
CA PRO A 76 -23.69 32.76 -2.64
C PRO A 76 -23.71 32.72 -1.10
N GLY A 77 -24.06 31.59 -0.53
CA GLY A 77 -23.96 31.34 0.91
C GLY A 77 -22.52 31.40 1.41
N VAL A 78 -22.33 31.66 2.69
CA VAL A 78 -20.96 31.77 3.30
C VAL A 78 -20.04 30.60 2.95
N VAL A 79 -20.60 29.41 2.89
CA VAL A 79 -19.82 28.19 2.52
C VAL A 79 -19.36 28.21 1.06
N SER A 80 -20.23 28.65 0.13
CA SER A 80 -19.88 28.77 -1.30
C SER A 80 -18.89 29.91 -1.54
N THR A 81 -18.95 30.99 -0.75
CA THR A 81 -17.96 32.07 -0.82
C THR A 81 -16.58 31.63 -0.35
N VAL A 82 -16.51 30.86 0.73
CA VAL A 82 -15.24 30.26 1.21
C VAL A 82 -14.70 29.27 0.18
N LEU A 83 -15.54 28.37 -0.36
CA LEU A 83 -15.12 27.40 -1.39
C LEU A 83 -14.64 28.10 -2.66
N ASN A 84 -15.32 29.15 -3.14
CA ASN A 84 -14.91 29.91 -4.31
C ASN A 84 -13.60 30.69 -4.10
N TRP A 85 -13.33 31.13 -2.88
CA TRP A 85 -12.03 31.75 -2.55
C TRP A 85 -10.85 30.78 -2.65
N TRP A 86 -11.09 29.48 -2.44
CA TRP A 86 -10.11 28.39 -2.56
C TRP A 86 -9.94 27.87 -3.99
N HIS A 87 -10.83 28.20 -4.92
CA HIS A 87 -10.81 27.71 -6.31
C HIS A 87 -10.16 28.67 -7.31
N SER A 88 -9.36 29.63 -6.89
CA SER A 88 -8.75 30.57 -7.82
C SER A 88 -7.44 30.06 -8.42
N THR A 89 -7.50 29.73 -9.69
CA THR A 89 -6.47 29.78 -10.73
C THR A 89 -5.17 28.97 -10.61
N ASP A 90 -4.86 28.22 -11.66
CA ASP A 90 -3.65 27.45 -11.98
C ASP A 90 -2.35 28.29 -12.08
N ARG A 91 -2.14 29.30 -11.25
CA ARG A 91 -0.91 30.10 -11.27
C ARG A 91 0.18 29.43 -10.40
N PRO A 92 1.46 29.51 -10.79
CA PRO A 92 2.54 29.14 -9.91
C PRO A 92 2.42 29.93 -8.60
N GLY A 93 2.27 29.21 -7.46
CA GLY A 93 2.10 29.80 -6.14
C GLY A 93 0.71 29.59 -5.52
N ASP A 94 -0.29 29.08 -6.25
CA ASP A 94 -1.62 28.82 -5.69
C ASP A 94 -1.63 27.59 -4.77
N LEU A 95 -2.25 27.75 -3.62
CA LEU A 95 -2.53 26.67 -2.70
C LEU A 95 -3.74 25.90 -3.18
N GLN A 96 -3.60 24.61 -3.43
CA GLN A 96 -4.69 23.71 -3.77
C GLN A 96 -5.06 22.88 -2.54
N ILE A 97 -6.36 22.83 -2.22
CA ILE A 97 -6.89 22.03 -1.12
C ILE A 97 -7.94 21.10 -1.68
N HIS A 98 -7.83 19.82 -1.34
CA HIS A 98 -8.78 18.79 -1.70
C HIS A 98 -9.09 17.93 -0.49
N GLY A 99 -10.28 17.37 -0.49
CA GLY A 99 -10.68 16.45 0.57
C GLY A 99 -11.54 15.31 0.05
N PHE A 100 -11.65 14.30 0.88
CA PHE A 100 -12.54 13.19 0.65
C PHE A 100 -13.06 12.62 1.96
N VAL A 101 -14.22 12.00 1.87
CA VAL A 101 -14.81 11.20 2.94
C VAL A 101 -15.43 9.95 2.33
N SER A 102 -15.27 8.82 3.00
CA SER A 102 -15.96 7.59 2.65
C SER A 102 -16.43 6.85 3.89
N GLN A 103 -17.61 6.25 3.79
CA GLN A 103 -18.21 5.39 4.82
C GLN A 103 -18.63 4.09 4.19
N ALA A 104 -18.18 2.97 4.77
CA ALA A 104 -18.68 1.65 4.40
C ALA A 104 -19.57 1.07 5.51
N TYR A 105 -20.51 0.22 5.10
CA TYR A 105 -21.19 -0.75 5.92
C TYR A 105 -20.78 -2.14 5.47
N ILE A 106 -20.39 -2.98 6.42
CA ILE A 106 -19.86 -4.33 6.18
C ILE A 106 -20.62 -5.32 7.02
N THR A 107 -21.06 -6.41 6.43
CA THR A 107 -21.63 -7.55 7.14
C THR A 107 -20.97 -8.84 6.69
N THR A 108 -20.79 -9.77 7.61
CA THR A 108 -20.16 -11.06 7.38
C THR A 108 -21.06 -12.19 7.89
N SER A 109 -20.94 -13.38 7.30
CA SER A 109 -21.66 -14.57 7.81
C SER A 109 -21.08 -15.07 9.12
N ASP A 110 -19.73 -14.95 9.23
CA ASP A 110 -18.92 -15.38 10.37
C ASP A 110 -17.71 -14.44 10.45
N ASN A 111 -16.84 -14.55 11.40
CA ASN A 111 -15.63 -13.75 11.56
C ASN A 111 -15.85 -12.23 11.43
N ASP A 112 -15.20 -11.45 12.22
CA ASP A 112 -15.34 -10.00 12.25
C ASP A 112 -14.31 -9.30 11.34
N VAL A 113 -14.80 -8.31 10.58
CA VAL A 113 -14.01 -7.44 9.72
C VAL A 113 -14.42 -5.98 9.98
N PHE A 114 -13.47 -5.19 10.46
CA PHE A 114 -13.67 -3.78 10.83
C PHE A 114 -14.78 -3.56 11.87
N GLY A 115 -14.70 -4.31 12.96
CA GLY A 115 -15.66 -4.32 14.07
C GLY A 115 -16.61 -5.51 14.00
N ASN A 116 -17.65 -5.55 14.82
CA ASN A 116 -18.59 -6.67 14.95
C ASN A 116 -19.48 -6.82 13.72
N SER A 117 -18.91 -7.26 12.60
CA SER A 117 -19.63 -7.38 11.33
C SER A 117 -20.48 -8.64 11.22
N ASP A 118 -20.22 -9.67 12.02
CA ASP A 118 -20.98 -10.92 12.10
C ASP A 118 -22.33 -10.77 12.85
N LYS A 119 -22.47 -9.70 13.65
CA LYS A 119 -23.65 -9.48 14.53
C LYS A 119 -24.52 -8.32 14.07
N GLY A 120 -24.94 -8.34 12.82
CA GLY A 120 -25.84 -7.31 12.26
C GLY A 120 -25.12 -6.20 11.50
N GLY A 121 -23.82 -6.38 11.22
CA GLY A 121 -23.02 -5.49 10.41
C GLY A 121 -22.34 -4.36 11.17
N SER A 122 -21.34 -3.75 10.53
CA SER A 122 -20.47 -2.73 11.10
C SER A 122 -20.31 -1.51 10.19
N PHE A 123 -20.34 -0.33 10.79
CA PHE A 123 -19.91 0.94 10.19
C PHE A 123 -18.44 1.27 10.56
N GLY A 124 -17.68 0.27 10.96
CA GLY A 124 -16.30 0.43 11.44
C GLY A 124 -15.27 0.80 10.38
N LEU A 125 -15.63 0.95 9.10
CA LEU A 125 -14.73 1.44 8.07
C LEU A 125 -15.15 2.84 7.60
N THR A 126 -14.45 3.86 8.12
CA THR A 126 -14.62 5.28 7.77
C THR A 126 -13.26 5.85 7.39
N GLU A 127 -13.19 6.58 6.29
CA GLU A 127 -11.98 7.26 5.84
C GLU A 127 -12.30 8.71 5.49
N ALA A 128 -11.51 9.65 6.02
CA ALA A 128 -11.60 11.06 5.69
C ALA A 128 -10.22 11.67 5.57
N GLY A 129 -9.92 12.34 4.48
CA GLY A 129 -8.65 12.96 4.21
C GLY A 129 -8.81 14.42 3.77
N LEU A 130 -7.87 15.24 4.22
CA LEU A 130 -7.70 16.61 3.75
C LEU A 130 -6.26 16.77 3.30
N ASN A 131 -6.05 17.13 2.03
CA ASN A 131 -4.73 17.39 1.50
C ASN A 131 -4.59 18.81 0.98
N ALA A 132 -3.37 19.31 1.04
CA ALA A 132 -2.99 20.60 0.52
C ALA A 132 -1.72 20.44 -0.32
N SER A 133 -1.63 21.16 -1.43
CA SER A 133 -0.43 21.24 -2.24
C SER A 133 -0.14 22.68 -2.67
N LEU A 134 1.15 23.02 -2.71
CA LEU A 134 1.64 24.34 -3.08
C LEU A 134 2.85 24.17 -3.97
N ARG A 135 2.95 24.93 -5.04
CA ARG A 135 4.12 24.99 -5.92
C ARG A 135 4.75 26.38 -5.86
N PRO A 136 5.57 26.67 -4.82
CA PRO A 136 6.15 28.00 -4.65
C PRO A 136 7.18 28.35 -5.73
N LEU A 137 7.82 27.35 -6.31
CA LEU A 137 8.80 27.48 -7.39
C LEU A 137 8.52 26.47 -8.50
N PRO A 138 8.93 26.73 -9.76
CA PRO A 138 8.66 25.82 -10.89
C PRO A 138 9.19 24.38 -10.69
N ARG A 139 10.24 24.23 -9.87
CA ARG A 139 10.87 22.93 -9.59
C ARG A 139 10.58 22.39 -8.19
N LEU A 140 9.84 23.14 -7.36
CA LEU A 140 9.54 22.77 -5.98
C LEU A 140 8.04 22.59 -5.80
N GLN A 141 7.65 21.42 -5.30
CA GLN A 141 6.27 21.14 -4.85
C GLN A 141 6.30 20.75 -3.38
N LEU A 142 5.39 21.34 -2.61
CA LEU A 142 5.11 20.99 -1.21
C LEU A 142 3.71 20.37 -1.18
N SER A 143 3.54 19.25 -0.49
CA SER A 143 2.24 18.61 -0.35
C SER A 143 2.12 17.94 1.01
N ALA A 144 0.94 18.00 1.62
CA ALA A 144 0.66 17.33 2.87
C ALA A 144 -0.77 16.80 2.91
N GLN A 145 -0.99 15.70 3.63
CA GLN A 145 -2.31 15.12 3.88
C GLN A 145 -2.45 14.74 5.35
N VAL A 146 -3.57 15.11 5.92
CA VAL A 146 -4.05 14.57 7.20
C VAL A 146 -5.14 13.54 6.86
N LEU A 147 -5.04 12.37 7.46
CA LEU A 147 -5.97 11.26 7.29
C LEU A 147 -6.55 10.85 8.63
N SER A 148 -7.87 10.79 8.71
CA SER A 148 -8.61 10.10 9.76
C SER A 148 -9.14 8.80 9.18
N ARG A 149 -8.75 7.66 9.73
CA ARG A 149 -9.23 6.35 9.30
C ARG A 149 -9.62 5.53 10.51
N ARG A 150 -10.88 5.12 10.57
CA ARG A 150 -11.36 4.08 11.46
C ARG A 150 -11.43 2.77 10.67
N ALA A 151 -10.92 1.69 11.23
CA ALA A 151 -11.01 0.37 10.63
C ALA A 151 -11.04 -0.70 11.73
N GLY A 152 -12.23 -0.92 12.29
CA GLY A 152 -12.44 -1.79 13.45
C GLY A 152 -11.58 -1.36 14.63
N GLU A 153 -11.10 -2.34 15.38
CA GLU A 153 -10.19 -2.14 16.51
C GLU A 153 -8.72 -1.91 16.05
N GLY A 154 -8.41 -2.17 14.79
CA GLY A 154 -7.07 -2.00 14.23
C GLY A 154 -6.71 -0.56 13.90
N ASN A 155 -7.68 0.36 13.88
CA ASN A 155 -7.42 1.77 13.60
C ASN A 155 -8.51 2.66 14.19
N SER A 156 -8.11 3.50 15.14
CA SER A 156 -9.02 4.24 16.04
C SER A 156 -9.78 5.41 15.41
N GLY A 157 -9.42 5.82 14.19
CA GLY A 157 -10.01 7.00 13.56
C GLY A 157 -9.35 8.32 13.96
N MET A 158 -8.33 8.32 14.81
CA MET A 158 -7.61 9.55 15.17
C MET A 158 -6.93 10.15 13.94
N PRO A 159 -7.12 11.46 13.68
CA PRO A 159 -6.42 12.13 12.59
C PRO A 159 -4.91 12.06 12.77
N ARG A 160 -4.21 11.74 11.68
CA ARG A 160 -2.75 11.65 11.66
C ARG A 160 -2.16 12.20 10.38
N LEU A 161 -0.91 12.63 10.45
CA LEU A 161 -0.16 13.00 9.26
C LEU A 161 0.08 11.75 8.41
N ASP A 162 -0.53 11.71 7.25
CA ASP A 162 -0.44 10.61 6.31
C ASP A 162 0.79 10.74 5.42
N TYR A 163 1.00 11.94 4.86
CA TYR A 163 2.22 12.33 4.19
C TYR A 163 2.48 13.83 4.35
N ALA A 164 3.76 14.22 4.23
CA ALA A 164 4.23 15.60 4.09
C ALA A 164 5.49 15.57 3.23
N ILE A 165 5.41 16.10 2.04
CA ILE A 165 6.37 15.90 0.93
C ILE A 165 6.97 17.23 0.54
N PHE A 166 8.30 17.27 0.56
CA PHE A 166 9.11 18.23 -0.17
C PHE A 166 9.61 17.52 -1.42
N ASP A 167 9.15 17.92 -2.61
CA ASP A 167 9.54 17.37 -3.91
C ASP A 167 10.30 18.42 -4.72
N TYR A 168 11.57 18.15 -4.98
CA TYR A 168 12.43 19.03 -5.77
C TYR A 168 12.87 18.33 -7.05
N ARG A 169 12.48 18.91 -8.20
CA ARG A 169 12.85 18.42 -9.52
C ARG A 169 14.22 18.95 -9.89
N LEU A 170 15.21 18.07 -9.92
CA LEU A 170 16.60 18.38 -10.27
C LEU A 170 16.78 18.58 -11.78
N TYR A 171 16.11 17.71 -12.57
CA TYR A 171 16.17 17.72 -14.02
C TYR A 171 14.79 17.44 -14.61
N SER A 172 14.45 18.10 -15.72
CA SER A 172 13.22 17.84 -16.49
C SER A 172 13.40 18.32 -17.93
N GLN A 173 13.34 17.38 -18.86
CA GLN A 173 13.36 17.63 -20.28
C GLN A 173 12.45 16.62 -20.97
N GLU A 174 11.36 17.08 -21.55
CA GLU A 174 10.32 16.23 -22.15
C GLU A 174 9.82 15.15 -21.17
N VAL A 175 9.96 13.87 -21.55
CA VAL A 175 9.59 12.72 -20.70
C VAL A 175 10.65 12.45 -19.62
N ASN A 176 11.91 12.84 -19.89
CA ASN A 176 13.01 12.55 -18.97
C ASN A 176 13.00 13.51 -17.79
N GLN A 177 12.90 12.98 -16.58
CA GLN A 177 12.98 13.78 -15.38
C GLN A 177 13.65 13.01 -14.24
N PHE A 178 14.24 13.79 -13.35
CA PHE A 178 14.89 13.28 -12.15
C PHE A 178 14.69 14.24 -10.99
N GLY A 179 14.40 13.72 -9.82
CA GLY A 179 14.17 14.54 -8.63
C GLY A 179 14.40 13.80 -7.34
N ILE A 180 14.25 14.56 -6.25
CA ILE A 180 14.40 14.10 -4.88
C ILE A 180 13.15 14.47 -4.08
N ARG A 181 12.67 13.53 -3.26
CA ARG A 181 11.58 13.74 -2.31
C ARG A 181 12.09 13.52 -0.91
N VAL A 182 11.69 14.39 0.00
CA VAL A 182 12.06 14.30 1.41
C VAL A 182 10.82 14.52 2.28
N GLY A 183 10.72 13.79 3.38
CA GLY A 183 9.65 13.94 4.36
C GLY A 183 8.93 12.63 4.65
N ARG A 184 7.68 12.71 5.07
CA ARG A 184 6.82 11.52 5.19
C ARG A 184 6.22 11.21 3.84
N LEU A 185 6.69 10.13 3.23
CA LEU A 185 6.32 9.72 1.88
C LEU A 185 5.48 8.45 1.92
N LYS A 186 4.53 8.34 0.99
CA LYS A 186 3.90 7.06 0.69
C LYS A 186 4.93 6.11 0.11
N ASN A 187 4.92 4.88 0.57
CA ASN A 187 5.85 3.87 0.09
C ASN A 187 5.45 3.39 -1.32
N PRO A 188 6.34 3.44 -2.32
CA PRO A 188 6.10 2.93 -3.67
C PRO A 188 6.12 1.40 -3.68
N PHE A 189 5.02 0.77 -3.30
CA PHE A 189 4.89 -0.67 -3.10
C PHE A 189 3.65 -1.20 -3.83
N GLY A 190 3.85 -2.02 -4.86
CA GLY A 190 2.80 -2.43 -5.78
C GLY A 190 2.17 -1.27 -6.55
N PHE A 191 0.99 -1.49 -7.13
CA PHE A 191 0.29 -0.48 -7.90
C PHE A 191 -0.58 0.47 -7.07
N TYR A 192 -1.09 0.02 -5.90
CA TYR A 192 -2.14 0.74 -5.18
C TYR A 192 -1.70 1.36 -3.85
N ASN A 193 -0.50 1.06 -3.30
CA ASN A 193 -0.16 1.49 -1.95
C ASN A 193 -0.15 3.01 -1.76
N GLU A 194 0.33 3.76 -2.76
CA GLU A 194 0.41 5.22 -2.68
C GLU A 194 -0.97 5.90 -2.68
N THR A 195 -1.97 5.28 -3.32
CA THR A 195 -3.30 5.85 -3.55
C THR A 195 -4.40 5.16 -2.76
N ARG A 196 -4.09 4.12 -1.99
CA ARG A 196 -5.08 3.24 -1.35
C ARG A 196 -6.03 3.94 -0.37
N ASP A 197 -5.72 5.14 0.09
CA ASP A 197 -6.56 5.90 1.02
C ASP A 197 -7.73 6.58 0.34
N VAL A 198 -7.56 6.94 -0.93
CA VAL A 198 -8.58 7.63 -1.71
C VAL A 198 -9.48 6.62 -2.40
N ALA A 199 -10.74 6.53 -1.98
CA ALA A 199 -11.69 5.55 -2.51
C ALA A 199 -11.83 5.62 -4.05
N PHE A 200 -11.71 6.80 -4.65
CA PHE A 200 -11.86 7.01 -6.10
C PHE A 200 -10.70 6.45 -6.95
N THR A 201 -9.55 6.16 -6.35
CA THR A 201 -8.35 5.69 -7.06
C THR A 201 -8.17 4.18 -7.01
N ARG A 202 -9.06 3.47 -6.34
CA ARG A 202 -9.03 2.01 -6.21
C ARG A 202 -10.30 1.37 -6.79
N PRO A 203 -10.22 0.18 -7.38
CA PRO A 203 -11.35 -0.46 -8.03
C PRO A 203 -12.41 -0.97 -7.04
N SER A 204 -12.00 -1.37 -5.86
CA SER A 204 -12.81 -2.07 -4.85
C SER A 204 -12.84 -1.31 -3.51
N ILE A 205 -13.79 -1.63 -2.65
CA ILE A 205 -13.84 -1.16 -1.25
C ILE A 205 -12.66 -1.74 -0.49
N MET A 206 -12.47 -3.06 -0.60
CA MET A 206 -11.31 -3.76 -0.05
C MET A 206 -10.32 -4.07 -1.17
N LEU A 207 -9.10 -3.55 -1.05
CA LEU A 207 -8.00 -3.96 -1.94
C LEU A 207 -7.67 -5.44 -1.72
N PRO A 208 -6.99 -6.11 -2.69
CA PRO A 208 -6.53 -7.49 -2.51
C PRO A 208 -5.77 -7.65 -1.19
N GLN A 209 -6.33 -8.40 -0.25
CA GLN A 209 -5.75 -8.55 1.09
C GLN A 209 -4.47 -9.40 1.08
N SER A 210 -4.21 -10.13 0.00
CA SER A 210 -2.97 -10.87 -0.20
C SER A 210 -1.74 -9.96 -0.34
N ILE A 211 -1.91 -8.78 -0.94
CA ILE A 211 -0.84 -7.81 -1.20
C ILE A 211 -0.96 -6.59 -0.28
N TYR A 212 -2.18 -6.04 -0.14
CA TYR A 212 -2.46 -4.78 0.55
C TYR A 212 -3.15 -5.02 1.89
N PHE A 213 -2.49 -5.75 2.79
CA PHE A 213 -3.04 -6.09 4.10
C PHE A 213 -3.58 -4.87 4.84
N ASP A 214 -4.83 -4.94 5.28
CA ASP A 214 -5.36 -3.92 6.17
C ASP A 214 -4.84 -4.11 7.61
N ARG A 215 -4.68 -5.36 8.06
CA ARG A 215 -4.18 -5.68 9.39
C ARG A 215 -2.81 -5.05 9.70
N THR A 216 -1.90 -5.02 8.72
CA THR A 216 -0.54 -4.44 8.87
C THR A 216 -0.32 -3.23 7.97
N ARG A 217 -1.40 -2.57 7.57
CA ARG A 217 -1.37 -1.43 6.65
C ARG A 217 -0.36 -0.37 7.05
N ASN A 218 -0.37 0.03 8.33
CA ASN A 218 0.48 1.12 8.81
C ASN A 218 1.98 0.82 8.67
N LEU A 219 2.38 -0.45 8.73
CA LEU A 219 3.76 -0.88 8.55
C LEU A 219 4.33 -0.52 7.17
N GLY A 220 3.53 -0.70 6.13
CA GLY A 220 3.95 -0.54 4.74
C GLY A 220 3.43 0.72 4.04
N LEU A 221 2.58 1.53 4.71
CA LEU A 221 1.86 2.60 4.04
C LEU A 221 2.74 3.81 3.74
N SER A 222 3.39 4.37 4.76
CA SER A 222 4.18 5.59 4.70
C SER A 222 5.42 5.47 5.57
N SER A 223 6.46 6.21 5.22
CA SER A 223 7.71 6.26 5.99
C SER A 223 8.32 7.64 5.94
N ASP A 224 9.11 8.01 6.95
CA ASP A 224 9.93 9.21 6.89
C ASP A 224 11.18 8.87 6.06
N SER A 225 11.31 9.50 4.88
CA SER A 225 12.17 9.04 3.81
C SER A 225 12.90 10.16 3.09
N VAL A 226 14.04 9.77 2.51
CA VAL A 226 14.64 10.48 1.38
C VAL A 226 14.56 9.53 0.19
N GLN A 227 13.91 9.96 -0.90
CA GLN A 227 13.73 9.16 -2.11
C GLN A 227 14.24 9.90 -3.33
N LEU A 228 14.94 9.18 -4.18
CA LEU A 228 15.26 9.59 -5.55
C LEU A 228 14.20 9.00 -6.49
N TYR A 229 13.79 9.76 -7.48
CA TYR A 229 12.89 9.28 -8.51
C TYR A 229 13.30 9.78 -9.88
N GLY A 230 12.96 9.05 -10.90
CA GLY A 230 13.19 9.46 -12.29
C GLY A 230 12.28 8.74 -13.25
N ASP A 231 11.94 9.43 -14.33
CA ASP A 231 11.29 8.88 -15.52
C ASP A 231 12.22 9.02 -16.70
N THR A 232 12.29 7.98 -17.51
CA THR A 232 13.16 7.93 -18.68
C THR A 232 12.42 7.30 -19.86
N ALA A 233 12.43 7.96 -21.01
CA ALA A 233 11.93 7.37 -22.24
C ALA A 233 12.81 6.19 -22.65
N VAL A 234 12.17 5.05 -22.96
CA VAL A 234 12.81 3.83 -23.45
C VAL A 234 12.53 3.71 -24.96
N SER A 235 13.25 4.50 -25.74
CA SER A 235 13.03 4.60 -27.18
C SER A 235 11.53 4.86 -27.49
N ASP A 236 11.02 4.24 -28.56
CA ASP A 236 9.61 4.33 -28.96
C ASP A 236 8.69 3.33 -28.22
N TRP A 237 9.20 2.61 -27.24
CA TRP A 237 8.45 1.54 -26.58
C TRP A 237 7.63 2.03 -25.40
N GLY A 238 8.16 3.00 -24.65
CA GLY A 238 7.47 3.47 -23.45
C GLY A 238 8.34 4.29 -22.53
N THR A 239 7.89 4.41 -21.30
CA THR A 239 8.56 5.12 -20.20
C THR A 239 8.89 4.18 -19.07
N LEU A 240 10.11 4.26 -18.58
CA LEU A 240 10.56 3.60 -17.36
C LEU A 240 10.56 4.62 -16.20
N SER A 241 9.72 4.40 -15.21
CA SER A 241 9.69 5.17 -13.97
C SER A 241 10.41 4.40 -12.87
N THR A 242 11.35 5.03 -12.18
CA THR A 242 12.12 4.42 -11.10
C THR A 242 12.06 5.24 -9.84
N GLN A 243 12.04 4.57 -8.69
CA GLN A 243 12.08 5.18 -7.36
C GLN A 243 12.97 4.34 -6.46
N PHE A 244 13.78 5.00 -5.66
CA PHE A 244 14.59 4.37 -4.62
C PHE A 244 14.65 5.27 -3.40
N GLY A 245 14.51 4.70 -2.20
CA GLY A 245 14.51 5.46 -0.95
C GLY A 245 15.18 4.75 0.21
N VAL A 246 15.80 5.58 1.05
CA VAL A 246 16.21 5.23 2.41
C VAL A 246 15.14 5.76 3.34
N THR A 247 14.66 4.93 4.26
CA THR A 247 13.41 5.19 4.97
C THR A 247 13.45 4.70 6.41
N LEU A 248 12.70 5.39 7.27
CA LEU A 248 12.37 4.98 8.63
C LEU A 248 10.87 4.69 8.69
N PRO A 249 10.44 3.42 8.85
CA PRO A 249 9.03 3.05 8.84
C PRO A 249 8.27 3.66 10.02
N VAL A 250 6.99 3.98 9.83
CA VAL A 250 6.11 4.50 10.89
C VAL A 250 5.52 3.33 11.65
N VAL A 251 6.26 2.76 12.59
CA VAL A 251 5.86 1.57 13.36
C VAL A 251 5.52 1.86 14.82
N ASN A 252 5.95 2.99 15.34
CA ASN A 252 5.81 3.37 16.75
C ASN A 252 4.41 3.93 17.06
N ASN A 253 3.38 3.18 16.74
CA ASN A 253 2.01 3.48 17.09
C ASN A 253 1.28 2.21 17.54
N ARG A 254 0.32 2.37 18.45
CA ARG A 254 -0.40 1.27 19.09
C ARG A 254 -1.06 0.33 18.07
N ASP A 255 -1.64 0.87 17.01
CA ASP A 255 -2.35 0.07 16.01
C ASP A 255 -1.38 -0.89 15.28
N THR A 256 -0.20 -0.40 14.90
CA THR A 256 0.83 -1.21 14.25
C THR A 256 1.44 -2.23 15.23
N GLU A 257 1.77 -1.79 16.44
CA GLU A 257 2.34 -2.67 17.49
C GLU A 257 1.37 -3.81 17.82
N SER A 258 0.10 -3.49 18.04
CA SER A 258 -0.93 -4.49 18.32
C SER A 258 -1.13 -5.47 17.17
N SER A 259 -1.06 -4.99 15.94
CA SER A 259 -1.21 -5.83 14.75
C SER A 259 -0.05 -6.81 14.55
N LEU A 260 1.17 -6.41 14.93
CA LEU A 260 2.38 -7.22 14.77
C LEU A 260 2.66 -8.11 15.98
N LEU A 261 2.49 -7.57 17.17
CA LEU A 261 2.86 -8.23 18.43
C LEU A 261 1.66 -8.91 19.11
N GLY A 262 0.43 -8.49 18.77
CA GLY A 262 -0.79 -8.86 19.47
C GLY A 262 -1.01 -8.02 20.73
N LEU A 263 -2.25 -8.05 21.25
CA LEU A 263 -2.67 -7.26 22.42
C LEU A 263 -2.00 -7.66 23.73
N VAL A 264 -1.47 -8.88 23.81
CA VAL A 264 -0.97 -9.50 25.05
C VAL A 264 0.54 -9.38 25.22
N ARG A 265 1.23 -8.74 24.31
CA ARG A 265 2.69 -8.57 24.35
C ARG A 265 3.04 -7.10 24.53
N PRO A 266 3.32 -6.68 25.77
CA PRO A 266 3.77 -5.31 26.02
C PRO A 266 5.16 -5.08 25.43
N GLY A 267 5.38 -3.91 24.88
CA GLY A 267 6.68 -3.49 24.31
C GLY A 267 6.48 -2.41 23.27
N GLU A 268 7.58 -1.96 22.72
CA GLU A 268 7.61 -0.93 21.68
C GLU A 268 8.36 -1.45 20.45
N LEU A 269 7.87 -1.10 19.28
CA LEU A 269 8.59 -1.26 18.03
C LEU A 269 9.40 0.01 17.75
N ASN A 270 10.69 -0.17 17.54
CA ASN A 270 11.58 0.92 17.17
C ASN A 270 11.79 0.97 15.67
N ARG A 271 12.04 2.16 15.19
CA ARG A 271 12.26 2.47 13.78
C ARG A 271 13.71 2.18 13.41
N GLU A 272 13.92 1.34 12.44
CA GLU A 272 15.24 1.00 11.91
C GLU A 272 15.38 1.45 10.46
N ILE A 273 16.61 1.70 10.02
CA ILE A 273 16.86 2.06 8.62
C ILE A 273 16.38 0.93 7.72
N SER A 274 15.55 1.30 6.77
CA SER A 274 14.92 0.42 5.81
C SER A 274 15.12 0.98 4.40
N TYR A 275 14.93 0.15 3.38
CA TYR A 275 15.13 0.55 1.99
C TYR A 275 13.90 0.18 1.18
N ILE A 276 13.57 1.01 0.20
CA ILE A 276 12.44 0.75 -0.69
C ILE A 276 12.81 1.10 -2.13
N GLY A 277 12.29 0.33 -3.07
CA GLY A 277 12.51 0.59 -4.48
C GLY A 277 11.35 0.11 -5.34
N ARG A 278 11.13 0.80 -6.47
CA ARG A 278 10.15 0.43 -7.49
C ARG A 278 10.64 0.82 -8.87
N GLY A 279 10.42 -0.05 -9.84
CA GLY A 279 10.51 0.24 -11.26
C GLY A 279 9.18 -0.06 -11.93
N ILE A 280 8.68 0.84 -12.77
CA ILE A 280 7.47 0.64 -13.58
C ILE A 280 7.81 1.00 -15.01
N PHE A 281 7.54 0.08 -15.93
CA PHE A 281 7.56 0.32 -17.36
C PHE A 281 6.12 0.45 -17.85
N GLU A 282 5.84 1.50 -18.63
CA GLU A 282 4.54 1.73 -19.27
C GLU A 282 4.74 1.98 -20.75
N THR A 283 4.00 1.27 -21.61
CA THR A 283 4.05 1.45 -23.07
C THR A 283 3.51 2.83 -23.47
N ASN A 284 3.95 3.37 -24.62
CA ASN A 284 3.52 4.68 -25.11
C ASN A 284 2.02 4.79 -25.34
N ASP A 285 1.35 3.68 -25.72
CA ASP A 285 -0.11 3.60 -25.85
C ASP A 285 -0.83 3.41 -24.51
N LYS A 286 -0.08 3.33 -23.37
CA LYS A 286 -0.55 3.15 -22.00
C LYS A 286 -1.38 1.89 -21.75
N ARG A 287 -1.31 0.95 -22.68
CA ARG A 287 -2.06 -0.31 -22.54
C ARG A 287 -1.38 -1.28 -21.59
N LEU A 288 -0.07 -1.42 -21.69
CA LEU A 288 0.67 -2.35 -20.84
C LEU A 288 1.50 -1.60 -19.81
N ARG A 289 1.35 -1.99 -18.57
CA ARG A 289 2.11 -1.49 -17.43
C ARG A 289 2.68 -2.66 -16.67
N LEU A 290 4.00 -2.71 -16.52
CA LEU A 290 4.74 -3.75 -15.80
C LEU A 290 5.49 -3.10 -14.64
N GLY A 291 5.50 -3.75 -13.49
CA GLY A 291 6.14 -3.21 -12.30
C GLY A 291 6.89 -4.26 -11.50
N ILE A 292 7.95 -3.81 -10.85
CA ILE A 292 8.61 -4.53 -9.77
C ILE A 292 8.81 -3.56 -8.62
N SER A 293 8.45 -3.96 -7.42
CA SER A 293 8.69 -3.17 -6.22
C SER A 293 9.13 -4.06 -5.07
N GLY A 294 9.89 -3.48 -4.14
CA GLY A 294 10.35 -4.21 -2.97
C GLY A 294 10.66 -3.25 -1.82
N ILE A 295 10.60 -3.80 -0.63
CA ILE A 295 10.97 -3.11 0.59
C ILE A 295 11.87 -4.05 1.41
N TRP A 296 12.94 -3.50 1.96
CA TRP A 296 13.71 -4.15 3.02
C TRP A 296 13.40 -3.40 4.31
N LEU A 297 12.42 -3.89 5.04
CA LEU A 297 11.91 -3.25 6.24
C LEU A 297 12.50 -3.91 7.46
N ASN A 298 13.11 -3.10 8.33
CA ASN A 298 13.67 -3.51 9.60
C ASN A 298 12.99 -2.77 10.74
N THR A 299 12.71 -3.49 11.82
CA THR A 299 12.27 -2.93 13.09
C THR A 299 12.90 -3.69 14.24
N SER A 300 13.18 -3.04 15.34
CA SER A 300 13.57 -3.69 16.59
C SER A 300 12.45 -3.61 17.61
N TYR A 301 12.39 -4.63 18.46
CA TYR A 301 11.43 -4.72 19.56
C TYR A 301 12.14 -4.57 20.89
N ASP A 302 11.67 -3.62 21.69
CA ASP A 302 12.11 -3.43 23.07
C ASP A 302 10.97 -3.80 24.03
N PRO A 303 11.13 -4.88 24.84
CA PRO A 303 10.15 -5.24 25.85
C PRO A 303 10.18 -4.22 26.99
N LYS A 304 9.07 -3.51 27.22
CA LYS A 304 8.92 -2.73 28.45
C LYS A 304 8.98 -3.67 29.65
N LYS A 305 9.56 -3.22 30.78
CA LYS A 305 9.64 -3.94 32.06
C LYS A 305 8.25 -4.15 32.68
N LEU A 306 7.42 -4.96 32.05
CA LEU A 306 6.16 -5.42 32.59
C LEU A 306 6.25 -6.93 32.79
N HIS A 307 5.97 -7.39 33.99
CA HIS A 307 5.96 -8.81 34.37
C HIS A 307 4.76 -9.50 33.70
N SER A 308 4.92 -9.88 32.44
CA SER A 308 3.95 -10.67 31.71
C SER A 308 4.53 -12.07 31.45
N PRO A 309 3.78 -13.15 31.66
CA PRO A 309 4.23 -14.51 31.34
C PRO A 309 4.48 -14.72 29.82
N LEU A 310 4.08 -13.74 28.99
CA LEU A 310 4.29 -13.72 27.55
C LEU A 310 5.37 -12.72 27.13
N GLU A 311 6.25 -12.31 28.04
CA GLU A 311 7.38 -11.42 27.73
C GLU A 311 8.22 -12.01 26.57
N LEU A 312 8.28 -11.21 25.51
CA LEU A 312 9.30 -11.39 24.49
C LEU A 312 10.55 -10.67 24.97
N GLY A 313 11.72 -11.29 24.84
CA GLY A 313 12.99 -10.54 24.98
C GLY A 313 13.17 -9.58 23.81
N PRO A 314 14.18 -8.65 23.91
CA PRO A 314 14.49 -7.75 22.79
C PRO A 314 14.79 -8.56 21.53
N GLY A 315 14.32 -8.10 20.38
CA GLY A 315 14.46 -8.81 19.12
C GLY A 315 14.40 -7.87 17.92
N SER A 316 14.52 -8.41 16.74
CA SER A 316 14.35 -7.69 15.48
C SER A 316 13.40 -8.43 14.55
N LEU A 317 12.66 -7.65 13.76
CA LEU A 317 11.81 -8.16 12.69
C LEU A 317 12.38 -7.65 11.38
N GLU A 318 12.52 -8.54 10.43
CA GLU A 318 12.88 -8.21 9.06
C GLU A 318 11.77 -8.71 8.12
N PHE A 319 11.32 -7.82 7.23
CA PHE A 319 10.30 -8.13 6.23
C PHE A 319 10.75 -7.60 4.87
N THR A 320 11.00 -8.51 3.92
CA THR A 320 11.62 -8.20 2.63
C THR A 320 10.76 -8.65 1.44
N PRO A 321 9.54 -8.15 1.31
CA PRO A 321 8.68 -8.51 0.19
C PRO A 321 9.17 -7.93 -1.13
N VAL A 322 8.98 -8.72 -2.20
CA VAL A 322 9.12 -8.30 -3.59
C VAL A 322 7.81 -8.58 -4.30
N ILE A 323 7.28 -7.58 -5.01
CA ILE A 323 6.05 -7.66 -5.80
C ILE A 323 6.37 -7.48 -7.28
N PHE A 324 5.86 -8.37 -8.09
CA PHE A 324 5.78 -8.27 -9.54
C PHE A 324 4.35 -7.89 -9.91
N SER A 325 4.19 -6.83 -10.69
CA SER A 325 2.89 -6.24 -11.03
C SER A 325 2.74 -6.17 -12.54
N ALA A 326 1.58 -6.51 -13.05
CA ALA A 326 1.21 -6.38 -14.46
C ALA A 326 -0.22 -5.85 -14.59
N GLN A 327 -0.40 -4.89 -15.49
CA GLN A 327 -1.71 -4.33 -15.79
C GLN A 327 -1.84 -4.12 -17.30
N TYR A 328 -2.96 -4.55 -17.86
CA TYR A 328 -3.34 -4.29 -19.24
C TYR A 328 -4.63 -3.49 -19.30
N ASN A 329 -4.58 -2.34 -19.96
CA ASN A 329 -5.69 -1.42 -20.13
C ASN A 329 -6.18 -1.44 -21.57
N SER A 330 -7.46 -1.61 -21.75
CA SER A 330 -8.18 -1.44 -23.02
C SER A 330 -9.27 -0.36 -22.83
N GLU A 331 -10.02 -0.05 -23.87
CA GLU A 331 -11.09 0.96 -23.77
C GLU A 331 -12.12 0.63 -22.68
N ARG A 332 -12.48 -0.65 -22.52
CA ARG A 332 -13.49 -1.10 -21.56
C ARG A 332 -12.99 -2.08 -20.52
N TRP A 333 -11.80 -2.68 -20.73
CA TRP A 333 -11.24 -3.69 -19.84
C TRP A 333 -9.96 -3.21 -19.19
N THR A 334 -9.83 -3.47 -17.90
CA THR A 334 -8.57 -3.41 -17.19
C THR A 334 -8.33 -4.77 -16.55
N LEU A 335 -7.19 -5.38 -16.87
CA LEU A 335 -6.75 -6.64 -16.25
C LEU A 335 -5.53 -6.35 -15.41
N THR A 336 -5.58 -6.68 -14.12
CA THR A 336 -4.50 -6.43 -13.19
C THR A 336 -4.13 -7.71 -12.46
N SER A 337 -2.85 -7.97 -12.31
CA SER A 337 -2.31 -9.06 -11.51
C SER A 337 -1.07 -8.61 -10.76
N GLU A 338 -0.94 -9.03 -9.52
CA GLU A 338 0.30 -8.88 -8.75
C GLU A 338 0.64 -10.21 -8.08
N TYR A 339 1.93 -10.51 -8.03
CA TYR A 339 2.50 -11.67 -7.37
C TYR A 339 3.58 -11.22 -6.40
N ALA A 340 3.52 -11.67 -5.15
CA ALA A 340 4.46 -11.31 -4.11
C ALA A 340 5.13 -12.52 -3.48
N ILE A 341 6.44 -12.42 -3.30
CA ILE A 341 7.25 -13.29 -2.44
C ILE A 341 7.58 -12.46 -1.20
N ARG A 342 7.32 -12.99 0.00
CA ARG A 342 7.37 -12.23 1.24
C ARG A 342 8.21 -12.95 2.30
N PRO A 343 9.56 -12.87 2.22
CA PRO A 343 10.42 -13.33 3.30
C PRO A 343 10.16 -12.52 4.58
N PHE A 344 10.04 -13.23 5.68
CA PHE A 344 9.86 -12.68 7.01
C PHE A 344 10.72 -13.43 8.01
N SER A 345 11.39 -12.69 8.90
CA SER A 345 12.19 -13.29 9.96
C SER A 345 12.04 -12.56 11.29
N TYR A 346 12.10 -13.36 12.36
CA TYR A 346 12.24 -12.90 13.73
C TYR A 346 13.62 -13.33 14.25
N ASP A 347 14.49 -12.38 14.49
CA ASP A 347 15.86 -12.62 14.91
C ASP A 347 16.22 -11.91 16.22
N ARG A 348 17.37 -12.30 16.80
CA ARG A 348 17.98 -11.73 18.00
C ARG A 348 17.12 -11.82 19.27
N ASN A 349 17.24 -12.96 19.96
CA ASN A 349 16.87 -13.11 21.37
C ASN A 349 15.41 -12.82 21.77
N PHE A 350 14.43 -12.88 20.85
CA PHE A 350 13.08 -13.09 21.33
C PHE A 350 13.10 -14.29 22.28
N LYS A 351 13.01 -14.07 23.58
CA LYS A 351 13.04 -15.15 24.59
C LYS A 351 11.91 -16.17 24.44
N SER A 352 10.95 -15.90 23.58
CA SER A 352 9.98 -16.88 23.18
C SER A 352 10.62 -17.89 22.24
N THR A 353 10.73 -19.13 22.69
CA THR A 353 11.21 -20.29 21.90
C THR A 353 10.45 -20.51 20.59
N LYS A 354 9.30 -19.83 20.39
CA LYS A 354 8.46 -19.95 19.20
C LYS A 354 8.73 -18.90 18.12
N LEU A 355 9.27 -17.73 18.46
CA LEU A 355 9.54 -16.66 17.49
C LEU A 355 11.00 -16.53 17.13
N ASN A 356 11.91 -16.87 18.07
CA ASN A 356 13.33 -16.70 17.85
C ASN A 356 13.84 -17.60 16.71
N GLY A 357 14.49 -16.98 15.71
CA GLY A 357 15.02 -17.69 14.55
C GLY A 357 13.96 -18.26 13.60
N GLN A 358 12.70 -17.81 13.68
CA GLN A 358 11.69 -18.20 12.71
C GLN A 358 11.87 -17.44 11.41
N HIS A 359 12.04 -18.20 10.34
CA HIS A 359 12.07 -17.70 8.97
C HIS A 359 10.97 -18.41 8.20
N PHE A 360 10.17 -17.63 7.50
CA PHE A 360 9.22 -18.18 6.54
C PHE A 360 9.11 -17.27 5.32
N VAL A 361 8.73 -17.87 4.21
CA VAL A 361 8.55 -17.17 2.94
C VAL A 361 7.10 -17.27 2.54
N GLY A 362 6.36 -16.19 2.79
CA GLY A 362 4.98 -16.08 2.31
C GLY A 362 4.91 -15.94 0.81
N GLU A 363 3.80 -16.35 0.25
CA GLU A 363 3.44 -16.20 -1.15
C GLU A 363 2.06 -15.59 -1.27
N SER A 364 1.87 -14.70 -2.22
CA SER A 364 0.58 -14.07 -2.47
C SER A 364 0.42 -13.69 -3.92
N TYR A 365 -0.81 -13.71 -4.40
CA TYR A 365 -1.13 -13.21 -5.73
C TYR A 365 -2.61 -12.91 -5.86
N TYR A 366 -2.93 -12.04 -6.80
CA TYR A 366 -4.30 -11.86 -7.26
C TYR A 366 -4.38 -11.66 -8.77
N PHE A 367 -5.56 -11.96 -9.29
CA PHE A 367 -5.97 -11.66 -10.66
C PHE A 367 -7.29 -10.91 -10.60
N GLN A 368 -7.36 -9.75 -11.25
CA GLN A 368 -8.54 -8.89 -11.26
C GLN A 368 -8.86 -8.46 -12.68
N GLY A 369 -10.10 -8.61 -13.06
CA GLY A 369 -10.66 -8.04 -14.28
C GLY A 369 -11.70 -6.99 -13.93
N GLU A 370 -11.58 -5.81 -14.54
CA GLU A 370 -12.54 -4.71 -14.42
C GLU A 370 -13.18 -4.48 -15.77
N TYR A 371 -14.48 -4.21 -15.80
CA TYR A 371 -15.22 -3.90 -17.02
C TYR A 371 -16.07 -2.66 -16.87
N ARG A 372 -15.87 -1.72 -17.78
CA ARG A 372 -16.63 -0.48 -17.85
C ARG A 372 -17.86 -0.67 -18.73
N PHE A 373 -19.02 -0.85 -18.11
CA PHE A 373 -20.31 -1.00 -18.81
C PHE A 373 -20.72 0.31 -19.48
N THR A 374 -20.57 1.41 -18.73
CA THR A 374 -20.84 2.79 -19.17
C THR A 374 -19.81 3.73 -18.52
N PRO A 375 -19.75 5.01 -18.89
CA PRO A 375 -18.90 5.98 -18.18
C PRO A 375 -19.18 6.09 -16.67
N LYS A 376 -20.37 5.70 -16.22
CA LYS A 376 -20.79 5.77 -14.81
C LYS A 376 -20.74 4.43 -14.08
N TRP A 377 -20.76 3.30 -14.79
CA TRP A 377 -20.86 1.99 -14.19
C TRP A 377 -19.67 1.10 -14.57
N GLU A 378 -19.05 0.55 -13.55
CA GLU A 378 -17.91 -0.37 -13.67
C GLU A 378 -18.09 -1.54 -12.72
N GLY A 379 -17.75 -2.73 -13.14
CA GLY A 379 -17.75 -3.92 -12.29
C GLY A 379 -16.38 -4.57 -12.28
N PHE A 380 -16.09 -5.35 -11.24
CA PHE A 380 -14.88 -6.15 -11.15
C PHE A 380 -15.17 -7.56 -10.68
N LEU A 381 -14.28 -8.47 -11.09
CA LEU A 381 -14.13 -9.82 -10.56
C LEU A 381 -12.68 -10.03 -10.18
N ARG A 382 -12.42 -10.58 -8.98
CA ARG A 382 -11.09 -10.85 -8.48
C ARG A 382 -11.00 -12.22 -7.83
N TYR A 383 -9.89 -12.90 -8.07
CA TYR A 383 -9.40 -13.99 -7.25
C TYR A 383 -8.14 -13.56 -6.53
N ASP A 384 -8.10 -13.72 -5.22
CA ASP A 384 -7.05 -13.26 -4.32
C ASP A 384 -6.58 -14.42 -3.44
N ALA A 385 -5.28 -14.68 -3.35
CA ALA A 385 -4.72 -15.80 -2.60
C ALA A 385 -3.50 -15.38 -1.77
N LEU A 386 -3.53 -15.75 -0.52
CA LEU A 386 -2.51 -15.51 0.49
C LEU A 386 -2.08 -16.81 1.12
N PHE A 387 -0.77 -17.06 1.21
CA PHE A 387 -0.16 -18.13 1.99
C PHE A 387 0.91 -17.53 2.90
N ILE A 388 0.81 -17.76 4.20
CA ILE A 388 1.77 -17.23 5.18
C ILE A 388 3.15 -17.89 5.00
N ASP A 389 3.15 -19.18 4.65
CA ASP A 389 4.34 -19.91 4.27
C ASP A 389 4.07 -20.71 2.99
N ARG A 390 4.85 -20.48 1.94
CA ARG A 390 4.69 -21.17 0.64
C ARG A 390 4.99 -22.67 0.72
N SER A 391 5.77 -23.09 1.73
CA SER A 391 6.09 -24.52 1.95
C SER A 391 4.99 -25.25 2.71
N ASP A 392 4.09 -24.53 3.40
CA ASP A 392 2.99 -25.04 4.22
C ASP A 392 1.71 -24.23 3.92
N ARG A 393 1.19 -24.40 2.69
CA ARG A 393 0.09 -23.57 2.17
C ARG A 393 -1.27 -23.80 2.84
N ASP A 394 -1.47 -24.94 3.48
CA ASP A 394 -2.71 -25.29 4.21
C ASP A 394 -2.55 -25.23 5.73
N GLY A 395 -1.35 -24.96 6.23
CA GLY A 395 -1.05 -24.86 7.65
C GLY A 395 -0.95 -26.21 8.37
N SER A 396 -0.91 -27.33 7.63
CA SER A 396 -0.87 -28.66 8.24
C SER A 396 0.43 -28.92 9.00
N ASP A 397 1.57 -28.54 8.43
CA ASP A 397 2.88 -28.67 9.07
C ASP A 397 3.01 -27.75 10.29
N TRP A 398 2.40 -26.57 10.23
CA TRP A 398 2.37 -25.63 11.34
C TRP A 398 1.63 -26.22 12.55
N ILE A 399 0.50 -26.87 12.32
CA ILE A 399 -0.28 -27.55 13.36
C ILE A 399 0.46 -28.78 13.90
N ALA A 400 1.04 -29.59 13.01
CA ALA A 400 1.77 -30.80 13.39
C ALA A 400 2.95 -30.51 14.32
N LYS A 401 3.61 -29.36 14.17
CA LYS A 401 4.71 -28.91 15.05
C LYS A 401 4.25 -28.44 16.43
N ASP A 402 2.96 -28.27 16.67
CA ASP A 402 2.40 -27.86 17.96
C ASP A 402 1.18 -28.71 18.36
N PRO A 403 1.39 -30.00 18.69
CA PRO A 403 0.30 -30.92 19.03
C PRO A 403 -0.48 -30.50 20.29
N ALA A 404 0.02 -29.54 21.06
CA ALA A 404 -0.70 -28.97 22.21
C ALA A 404 -1.78 -27.95 21.78
N GLY A 405 -2.04 -27.81 20.47
CA GLY A 405 -3.11 -26.95 19.95
C GLY A 405 -2.88 -25.45 20.13
N ARG A 406 -1.66 -25.04 20.55
CA ARG A 406 -1.32 -23.64 20.81
C ARG A 406 -1.02 -22.84 19.55
N SER A 407 -0.89 -23.48 18.38
CA SER A 407 -0.54 -22.83 17.12
C SER A 407 -1.75 -22.22 16.38
N GLY A 408 -2.95 -22.42 16.90
CA GLY A 408 -4.19 -21.97 16.27
C GLY A 408 -4.67 -22.95 15.19
N LEU A 409 -5.64 -22.51 14.41
CA LEU A 409 -6.26 -23.31 13.37
C LEU A 409 -5.46 -23.21 12.05
N GLY A 410 -5.38 -24.31 11.28
CA GLY A 410 -4.64 -24.35 10.02
C GLY A 410 -5.09 -23.31 9.02
N HIS A 411 -6.39 -23.05 8.94
CA HIS A 411 -6.93 -22.04 8.04
C HIS A 411 -6.51 -20.60 8.38
N SER A 412 -5.85 -20.34 9.52
CA SER A 412 -5.21 -19.05 9.82
C SER A 412 -3.92 -18.81 9.05
N ARG A 413 -3.41 -19.83 8.35
CA ARG A 413 -2.16 -19.77 7.58
C ARG A 413 -2.35 -19.43 6.12
N PHE A 414 -3.59 -19.36 5.67
CA PHE A 414 -3.93 -18.98 4.29
C PHE A 414 -5.25 -18.21 4.23
N ALA A 415 -5.48 -17.58 3.07
CA ALA A 415 -6.79 -17.08 2.67
C ALA A 415 -6.89 -17.11 1.14
N LYS A 416 -8.03 -17.55 0.63
CA LYS A 416 -8.40 -17.52 -0.78
C LYS A 416 -9.74 -16.81 -0.86
N ASP A 417 -9.83 -15.75 -1.66
CA ASP A 417 -10.98 -14.87 -1.74
C ASP A 417 -11.42 -14.71 -3.20
N ILE A 418 -12.71 -14.96 -3.47
CA ILE A 418 -13.34 -14.59 -4.72
C ILE A 418 -14.21 -13.37 -4.43
N ALA A 419 -13.87 -12.25 -5.04
CA ALA A 419 -14.59 -10.99 -4.86
C ALA A 419 -15.22 -10.53 -6.17
N VAL A 420 -16.45 -10.06 -6.10
CA VAL A 420 -17.16 -9.39 -7.17
C VAL A 420 -17.74 -8.08 -6.67
N GLY A 421 -17.70 -7.05 -7.49
CA GLY A 421 -18.24 -5.76 -7.08
C GLY A 421 -18.65 -4.88 -8.23
N ILE A 422 -19.38 -3.83 -7.86
CA ILE A 422 -19.89 -2.82 -8.77
C ILE A 422 -19.64 -1.43 -8.21
N ARG A 423 -19.30 -0.52 -9.08
CA ARG A 423 -19.05 0.88 -8.81
C ARG A 423 -20.02 1.74 -9.65
N TRP A 424 -20.65 2.72 -9.01
CA TRP A 424 -21.49 3.71 -9.67
C TRP A 424 -20.97 5.13 -9.36
N ASN A 425 -20.40 5.76 -10.38
CA ASN A 425 -20.05 7.18 -10.34
C ASN A 425 -21.31 8.01 -10.58
N VAL A 426 -22.04 8.35 -9.49
CA VAL A 426 -23.29 9.10 -9.54
C VAL A 426 -23.03 10.49 -10.12
N THR A 427 -22.00 11.16 -9.60
CA THR A 427 -21.43 12.41 -10.10
C THR A 427 -19.90 12.31 -10.09
N PRO A 428 -19.16 13.25 -10.68
CA PRO A 428 -17.70 13.28 -10.53
C PRO A 428 -17.21 13.37 -9.08
N ALA A 429 -18.03 13.92 -8.18
CA ALA A 429 -17.71 14.09 -6.76
C ALA A 429 -18.28 12.99 -5.85
N PHE A 430 -19.30 12.24 -6.29
CA PHE A 430 -19.99 11.26 -5.46
C PHE A 430 -20.07 9.89 -6.11
N MET A 431 -19.66 8.87 -5.37
CA MET A 431 -19.54 7.48 -5.82
C MET A 431 -20.16 6.52 -4.81
N LEU A 432 -20.86 5.52 -5.31
CA LEU A 432 -21.35 4.36 -4.56
C LEU A 432 -20.67 3.09 -5.05
N ARG A 433 -20.42 2.15 -4.13
CA ARG A 433 -19.89 0.83 -4.42
C ARG A 433 -20.58 -0.25 -3.61
N ALA A 434 -20.64 -1.45 -4.17
CA ALA A 434 -21.04 -2.65 -3.45
C ALA A 434 -20.12 -3.79 -3.88
N GLU A 435 -19.76 -4.67 -2.94
CA GLU A 435 -18.95 -5.85 -3.23
C GLU A 435 -19.32 -7.02 -2.33
N TYR A 436 -19.12 -8.21 -2.85
CA TYR A 436 -19.32 -9.47 -2.17
C TYR A 436 -18.05 -10.30 -2.29
N HIS A 437 -17.69 -10.98 -1.20
CA HIS A 437 -16.54 -11.86 -1.08
C HIS A 437 -16.97 -13.22 -0.57
N HIS A 438 -16.43 -14.27 -1.17
CA HIS A 438 -16.46 -15.63 -0.65
C HIS A 438 -15.05 -16.05 -0.25
N VAL A 439 -14.83 -16.24 1.03
CA VAL A 439 -13.50 -16.42 1.60
C VAL A 439 -13.31 -17.81 2.16
N ASN A 440 -12.20 -18.45 1.79
CA ASN A 440 -11.73 -19.70 2.35
C ASN A 440 -10.39 -19.45 3.06
N GLY A 441 -10.39 -19.49 4.38
CA GLY A 441 -9.25 -19.21 5.24
C GLY A 441 -9.35 -17.87 5.95
N THR A 442 -8.50 -17.64 6.93
CA THR A 442 -8.52 -16.46 7.83
C THR A 442 -7.15 -15.78 7.94
N GLY A 443 -6.24 -16.04 7.00
CA GLY A 443 -4.84 -15.58 7.06
C GLY A 443 -4.65 -14.07 7.08
N TRP A 444 -5.61 -13.28 6.63
CA TRP A 444 -5.56 -11.82 6.66
C TRP A 444 -6.45 -11.18 7.73
N LEU A 445 -7.27 -11.94 8.45
CA LEU A 445 -8.13 -11.40 9.50
C LEU A 445 -7.31 -10.69 10.58
N SER A 446 -7.86 -9.60 11.09
CA SER A 446 -7.32 -8.91 12.25
C SER A 446 -7.65 -9.68 13.54
N GLY A 447 -6.62 -10.03 14.29
CA GLY A 447 -6.80 -10.56 15.64
C GLY A 447 -7.31 -9.54 16.67
N LEU A 448 -7.44 -8.26 16.25
CA LEU A 448 -8.00 -7.21 17.10
C LEU A 448 -9.52 -7.17 17.03
N ASP A 449 -10.11 -7.53 15.87
CA ASP A 449 -11.56 -7.59 15.69
C ASP A 449 -12.13 -8.96 16.05
N ASN A 450 -11.33 -10.03 15.97
CA ASN A 450 -11.77 -11.40 16.25
C ASN A 450 -11.40 -11.85 17.67
N PRO A 451 -12.21 -12.71 18.32
CA PRO A 451 -11.91 -13.21 19.64
C PRO A 451 -10.50 -13.81 19.70
N ILE A 452 -9.75 -13.47 20.73
CA ILE A 452 -8.44 -14.03 21.01
C ILE A 452 -8.38 -14.68 22.38
N ASP A 453 -7.66 -15.78 22.49
CA ASP A 453 -7.26 -16.31 23.79
C ASP A 453 -6.19 -15.39 24.40
N LEU A 454 -6.53 -14.71 25.48
CA LEU A 454 -5.65 -13.76 26.16
C LEU A 454 -4.36 -14.39 26.68
N LYS A 455 -4.31 -15.72 26.90
CA LYS A 455 -3.10 -16.42 27.34
C LYS A 455 -2.13 -16.70 26.19
N THR A 456 -2.66 -16.95 25.00
CA THR A 456 -1.88 -17.35 23.83
C THR A 456 -1.80 -16.26 22.78
N GLY A 457 -2.71 -15.27 22.80
CA GLY A 457 -2.85 -14.21 21.80
C GLY A 457 -3.35 -14.71 20.45
N ARG A 458 -4.10 -15.81 20.41
CA ARG A 458 -4.55 -16.48 19.18
C ARG A 458 -6.03 -16.26 18.94
N PRO A 459 -6.44 -16.14 17.66
CA PRO A 459 -7.85 -16.20 17.30
C PRO A 459 -8.45 -17.52 17.78
N ILE A 460 -9.60 -17.45 18.43
CA ILE A 460 -10.46 -18.56 18.80
C ILE A 460 -11.78 -18.40 18.04
N ASP A 461 -12.41 -19.52 17.74
CA ASP A 461 -13.73 -19.58 17.08
C ASP A 461 -13.84 -18.86 15.73
N THR A 462 -12.75 -18.84 14.94
CA THR A 462 -12.80 -18.36 13.56
C THR A 462 -13.23 -19.48 12.61
N HIS A 463 -14.07 -19.13 11.64
CA HIS A 463 -14.59 -20.06 10.63
C HIS A 463 -13.77 -19.99 9.35
N GLN A 464 -13.48 -21.16 8.76
CA GLN A 464 -12.67 -21.27 7.56
C GLN A 464 -13.37 -20.70 6.32
N TYR A 465 -14.66 -21.02 6.16
CA TYR A 465 -15.49 -20.57 5.03
C TYR A 465 -16.47 -19.53 5.54
N TRP A 466 -16.47 -18.37 4.91
CA TRP A 466 -17.31 -17.25 5.30
C TRP A 466 -17.48 -16.26 4.15
N ASP A 467 -18.52 -15.48 4.25
CA ASP A 467 -18.91 -14.50 3.27
C ASP A 467 -18.84 -13.09 3.83
N LEU A 468 -18.53 -12.12 2.97
CA LEU A 468 -18.54 -10.71 3.32
C LEU A 468 -19.32 -9.93 2.25
N PHE A 469 -20.21 -9.06 2.70
CA PHE A 469 -20.86 -8.07 1.86
C PHE A 469 -20.53 -6.67 2.37
N ALA A 470 -20.16 -5.77 1.46
CA ALA A 470 -19.84 -4.40 1.77
C ALA A 470 -20.52 -3.42 0.81
N ILE A 471 -21.00 -2.31 1.35
CA ILE A 471 -21.42 -1.14 0.56
C ILE A 471 -20.64 0.09 1.04
N GLN A 472 -20.34 1.01 0.13
CA GLN A 472 -19.61 2.24 0.47
C GLN A 472 -20.16 3.43 -0.30
N ALA A 473 -20.33 4.55 0.42
CA ALA A 473 -20.54 5.87 -0.17
C ALA A 473 -19.26 6.69 0.00
N SER A 474 -18.89 7.44 -1.04
CA SER A 474 -17.68 8.27 -1.05
C SER A 474 -17.95 9.60 -1.70
N TYR A 475 -17.41 10.66 -1.11
CA TYR A 475 -17.50 12.04 -1.62
C TYR A 475 -16.11 12.67 -1.64
N ARG A 476 -15.83 13.48 -2.66
CA ARG A 476 -14.59 14.28 -2.77
C ARG A 476 -14.92 15.70 -3.25
N PHE A 477 -14.06 16.65 -2.88
CA PHE A 477 -14.12 18.05 -3.30
C PHE A 477 -12.75 18.64 -3.57
#